data_2fcc2bc804bde275987b7ec64ad6c716
#
_entry.id   2fcc2bc804bde275987b7ec64ad6c716
#
_cell.length_a   1.000
_cell.length_b   1.000
_cell.length_c   1.000
_cell.angle_alpha   90.00
_cell.angle_beta   90.00
_cell.angle_gamma   90.00
#
_symmetry.space_group_name_H-M   'P 1'
#
loop_
_entity.id
_entity.type
_entity.pdbx_description
1 polymer ?
#
loop_
_entity_poly.entity_id
_entity_poly.type
_entity_poly.pdbx_seq_one_letter_code
_entity_poly.pdbx_strand_id
1 'polypeptide(L)'
;MRRGRIRIRNKMGFQIVTILIFTIILPSIFFFWFIVQRYSNDLLSAAISERENLLEAINKSISLHFDNVQELSMTIYYDTSTKNYIDGHAYEEPSAAVEEALVTILNSRQSAESMALCFGGETYVYGKSFTNLQRYREQYEQQVLEREGKCVWLPTNVMQGSFARKPKDYALARAINAPDGQVGVFYMFLSSDHLWKILTNPLLTEGSSHYYLLAPDGRIVMSDLDALTGTDMQLDFTLAQLDGQSGHLLITGEGGRRQVATYARMESTGWVS
;
A
#
# COMPACT_ATOMS: atom_id res chain seq x y z
N MET A 1 -8.65 55.92 -66.93
CA MET A 1 -9.56 54.76 -66.52
C MET A 1 -8.92 53.52 -65.96
N ARG A 2 -7.66 53.48 -65.58
CA ARG A 2 -6.97 52.24 -65.06
C ARG A 2 -7.02 52.03 -63.50
N ARG A 3 -7.18 53.07 -62.71
CA ARG A 3 -7.18 52.98 -61.24
C ARG A 3 -8.43 52.36 -60.60
N GLY A 4 -9.58 52.37 -61.25
CA GLY A 4 -10.82 51.82 -60.75
C GLY A 4 -10.88 50.25 -60.75
N ARG A 5 -10.29 49.63 -61.76
CA ARG A 5 -10.30 48.15 -61.91
C ARG A 5 -9.46 47.44 -60.93
N ILE A 6 -8.38 48.02 -60.44
CA ILE A 6 -7.45 47.36 -59.44
C ILE A 6 -8.15 47.34 -58.05
N ARG A 7 -8.91 48.40 -57.73
CA ARG A 7 -9.59 48.50 -56.42
C ARG A 7 -10.80 47.58 -56.30
N ILE A 8 -11.50 47.26 -57.37
CA ILE A 8 -12.61 46.30 -57.39
C ILE A 8 -12.05 44.86 -57.31
N ARG A 9 -10.96 44.57 -58.01
CA ARG A 9 -10.31 43.25 -57.98
C ARG A 9 -9.74 42.90 -56.61
N ASN A 10 -9.20 43.86 -55.87
CA ASN A 10 -8.75 43.69 -54.50
C ASN A 10 -9.92 43.47 -53.50
N LYS A 11 -11.05 44.15 -53.70
CA LYS A 11 -12.25 43.90 -52.88
C LYS A 11 -12.84 42.50 -53.09
N MET A 12 -12.94 42.04 -54.35
CA MET A 12 -13.40 40.69 -54.67
C MET A 12 -12.46 39.61 -54.12
N GLY A 13 -11.14 39.79 -54.25
CA GLY A 13 -10.16 38.89 -53.68
C GLY A 13 -10.26 38.80 -52.15
N PHE A 14 -10.43 39.93 -51.47
CA PHE A 14 -10.61 39.98 -50.02
C PHE A 14 -11.92 39.31 -49.60
N GLN A 15 -13.01 39.48 -50.30
CA GLN A 15 -14.30 38.81 -50.02
C GLN A 15 -14.18 37.28 -50.17
N ILE A 16 -13.50 36.82 -51.23
CA ILE A 16 -13.30 35.37 -51.43
C ILE A 16 -12.46 34.76 -50.30
N VAL A 17 -11.37 35.44 -49.92
CA VAL A 17 -10.51 34.98 -48.79
C VAL A 17 -11.30 34.98 -47.47
N THR A 18 -12.11 35.99 -47.21
CA THR A 18 -12.93 36.07 -46.00
C THR A 18 -13.93 34.93 -45.95
N ILE A 19 -14.63 34.66 -47.06
CA ILE A 19 -15.59 33.54 -47.17
C ILE A 19 -14.83 32.21 -46.92
N LEU A 20 -13.67 32.01 -47.50
CA LEU A 20 -12.86 30.80 -47.38
C LEU A 20 -12.39 30.57 -45.93
N ILE A 21 -12.01 31.64 -45.24
CA ILE A 21 -11.66 31.59 -43.80
C ILE A 21 -12.87 31.18 -42.97
N PHE A 22 -14.01 31.77 -43.14
CA PHE A 22 -15.21 31.46 -42.33
C PHE A 22 -15.83 30.11 -42.65
N THR A 23 -15.81 29.68 -43.91
CA THR A 23 -16.46 28.42 -44.31
C THR A 23 -15.60 27.19 -44.20
N ILE A 24 -14.28 27.31 -44.27
CA ILE A 24 -13.36 26.13 -44.25
C ILE A 24 -12.41 26.18 -43.07
N ILE A 25 -11.67 27.26 -42.88
CA ILE A 25 -10.59 27.31 -41.89
C ILE A 25 -11.15 27.32 -40.48
N LEU A 26 -12.12 28.14 -40.19
CA LEU A 26 -12.67 28.29 -38.84
C LEU A 26 -13.40 27.04 -38.34
N PRO A 27 -14.25 26.37 -39.13
CA PRO A 27 -14.84 25.09 -38.76
C PRO A 27 -13.79 23.97 -38.63
N SER A 28 -12.75 23.97 -39.47
CA SER A 28 -11.67 22.99 -39.40
C SER A 28 -10.87 23.12 -38.11
N ILE A 29 -10.55 24.34 -37.68
CA ILE A 29 -9.86 24.61 -36.41
C ILE A 29 -10.75 24.18 -35.23
N PHE A 30 -12.06 24.51 -35.28
CA PHE A 30 -13.00 24.10 -34.23
C PHE A 30 -13.14 22.57 -34.14
N PHE A 31 -13.24 21.89 -35.28
CA PHE A 31 -13.35 20.45 -35.36
C PHE A 31 -12.08 19.76 -34.86
N PHE A 32 -10.91 20.30 -35.25
CA PHE A 32 -9.63 19.82 -34.76
C PHE A 32 -9.50 19.98 -33.22
N TRP A 33 -9.86 21.16 -32.69
CA TRP A 33 -9.86 21.43 -31.26
C TRP A 33 -10.81 20.46 -30.51
N PHE A 34 -12.00 20.23 -31.04
CA PHE A 34 -13.00 19.32 -30.49
C PHE A 34 -12.49 17.88 -30.47
N ILE A 35 -11.86 17.40 -31.55
CA ILE A 35 -11.25 16.07 -31.63
C ILE A 35 -10.14 15.93 -30.62
N VAL A 36 -9.23 16.89 -30.53
CA VAL A 36 -8.10 16.86 -29.58
C VAL A 36 -8.61 16.80 -28.14
N GLN A 37 -9.62 17.63 -27.81
CA GLN A 37 -10.22 17.66 -26.47
C GLN A 37 -10.86 16.30 -26.13
N ARG A 38 -11.64 15.73 -27.05
CA ARG A 38 -12.27 14.45 -26.84
C ARG A 38 -11.27 13.32 -26.73
N TYR A 39 -10.31 13.26 -27.63
CA TYR A 39 -9.25 12.25 -27.61
C TYR A 39 -8.39 12.31 -26.35
N SER A 40 -8.08 13.51 -25.87
CA SER A 40 -7.36 13.71 -24.62
C SER A 40 -8.14 13.17 -23.41
N ASN A 41 -9.45 13.40 -23.37
CA ASN A 41 -10.30 12.88 -22.29
C ASN A 41 -10.43 11.34 -22.35
N ASP A 42 -10.60 10.79 -23.55
CA ASP A 42 -10.71 9.35 -23.74
C ASP A 42 -9.39 8.64 -23.35
N LEU A 43 -8.23 9.22 -23.71
CA LEU A 43 -6.92 8.73 -23.28
C LEU A 43 -6.74 8.79 -21.76
N LEU A 44 -7.14 9.89 -21.14
CA LEU A 44 -7.06 10.03 -19.68
C LEU A 44 -7.92 8.99 -18.97
N SER A 45 -9.16 8.80 -19.44
CA SER A 45 -10.08 7.81 -18.87
C SER A 45 -9.52 6.37 -19.03
N ALA A 46 -8.96 6.05 -20.19
CA ALA A 46 -8.35 4.76 -20.45
C ALA A 46 -7.13 4.53 -19.53
N ALA A 47 -6.27 5.55 -19.39
CA ALA A 47 -5.10 5.48 -18.51
C ALA A 47 -5.50 5.31 -17.02
N ILE A 48 -6.54 6.01 -16.56
CA ILE A 48 -7.06 5.85 -15.20
C ILE A 48 -7.57 4.42 -15.00
N SER A 49 -8.41 3.91 -15.91
CA SER A 49 -8.97 2.56 -15.82
C SER A 49 -7.89 1.48 -15.85
N GLU A 50 -6.86 1.65 -16.66
CA GLU A 50 -5.71 0.73 -16.69
C GLU A 50 -4.97 0.72 -15.34
N ARG A 51 -4.77 1.89 -14.74
CA ARG A 51 -4.11 2.00 -13.42
C ARG A 51 -4.97 1.43 -12.29
N GLU A 52 -6.28 1.65 -12.31
CA GLU A 52 -7.20 1.04 -11.35
C GLU A 52 -7.18 -0.49 -11.43
N ASN A 53 -7.24 -1.07 -12.63
CA ASN A 53 -7.17 -2.52 -12.83
C ASN A 53 -5.82 -3.11 -12.36
N LEU A 54 -4.73 -2.40 -12.63
CA LEU A 54 -3.41 -2.80 -12.18
C LEU A 54 -3.30 -2.77 -10.66
N LEU A 55 -3.79 -1.71 -10.03
CA LEU A 55 -3.81 -1.56 -8.58
C LEU A 55 -4.65 -2.66 -7.92
N GLU A 56 -5.80 -3.00 -8.50
CA GLU A 56 -6.65 -4.11 -8.02
C GLU A 56 -5.90 -5.46 -8.10
N ALA A 57 -5.20 -5.73 -9.19
CA ALA A 57 -4.40 -6.96 -9.33
C ALA A 57 -3.29 -7.04 -8.28
N ILE A 58 -2.63 -5.92 -7.97
CA ILE A 58 -1.61 -5.84 -6.94
C ILE A 58 -2.22 -6.07 -5.56
N ASN A 59 -3.32 -5.39 -5.24
CA ASN A 59 -4.00 -5.57 -3.98
C ASN A 59 -4.42 -7.02 -3.76
N LYS A 60 -4.91 -7.67 -4.79
CA LYS A 60 -5.23 -9.11 -4.73
C LYS A 60 -3.99 -9.94 -4.42
N SER A 61 -2.85 -9.62 -5.02
CA SER A 61 -1.58 -10.31 -4.77
C SER A 61 -1.09 -10.11 -3.34
N ILE A 62 -1.18 -8.88 -2.83
CA ILE A 62 -0.83 -8.55 -1.44
C ILE A 62 -1.80 -9.22 -0.46
N SER A 63 -3.10 -9.18 -0.74
CA SER A 63 -4.12 -9.85 0.11
C SER A 63 -3.86 -11.34 0.21
N LEU A 64 -3.56 -12.02 -0.90
CA LEU A 64 -3.18 -13.42 -0.89
C LEU A 64 -1.93 -13.69 -0.03
N HIS A 65 -0.95 -12.79 -0.07
CA HIS A 65 0.21 -12.92 0.80
C HIS A 65 -0.19 -12.78 2.28
N PHE A 66 -1.02 -11.82 2.63
CA PHE A 66 -1.51 -11.65 3.99
C PHE A 66 -2.35 -12.83 4.48
N ASP A 67 -3.22 -13.37 3.63
CA ASP A 67 -4.02 -14.55 3.95
C ASP A 67 -3.14 -15.77 4.23
N ASN A 68 -2.10 -16.00 3.41
CA ASN A 68 -1.14 -17.07 3.63
C ASN A 68 -0.37 -16.92 4.96
N VAL A 69 0.07 -15.71 5.27
CA VAL A 69 0.76 -15.42 6.55
C VAL A 69 -0.19 -15.62 7.74
N GLN A 70 -1.44 -15.21 7.58
CA GLN A 70 -2.47 -15.41 8.60
C GLN A 70 -2.73 -16.90 8.84
N GLU A 71 -2.80 -17.71 7.79
CA GLU A 71 -2.96 -19.16 7.88
C GLU A 71 -1.77 -19.79 8.60
N LEU A 72 -0.54 -19.38 8.29
CA LEU A 72 0.64 -19.84 9.01
C LEU A 72 0.58 -19.51 10.49
N SER A 73 0.06 -18.34 10.88
CA SER A 73 -0.08 -17.99 12.29
C SER A 73 -1.08 -18.88 13.03
N MET A 74 -2.02 -19.52 12.32
CA MET A 74 -2.94 -20.51 12.90
C MET A 74 -2.22 -21.77 13.37
N THR A 75 -1.09 -22.13 12.76
CA THR A 75 -0.29 -23.28 13.19
C THR A 75 0.09 -23.12 14.65
N ILE A 76 0.60 -21.97 15.06
CA ILE A 76 0.94 -21.67 16.46
C ILE A 76 -0.31 -21.52 17.32
N TYR A 77 -1.35 -20.87 16.81
CA TYR A 77 -2.59 -20.66 17.55
C TYR A 77 -3.26 -21.99 17.97
N TYR A 78 -3.21 -23.02 17.13
CA TYR A 78 -3.80 -24.33 17.41
C TYR A 78 -2.81 -25.32 18.01
N ASP A 79 -1.52 -24.98 18.05
CA ASP A 79 -0.51 -25.89 18.59
C ASP A 79 -0.70 -26.12 20.09
N THR A 80 -0.92 -27.38 20.46
CA THR A 80 -1.15 -27.79 21.84
C THR A 80 0.09 -27.59 22.69
N SER A 81 1.27 -27.81 22.12
CA SER A 81 2.54 -27.64 22.83
C SER A 81 2.79 -26.21 23.22
N THR A 82 2.49 -25.26 22.30
CA THR A 82 2.54 -23.80 22.57
C THR A 82 1.58 -23.41 23.68
N LYS A 83 0.33 -23.93 23.66
CA LYS A 83 -0.66 -23.63 24.68
C LYS A 83 -0.26 -24.16 26.06
N ASN A 84 0.20 -25.39 26.12
CA ASN A 84 0.69 -26.01 27.38
C ASN A 84 1.93 -25.27 27.93
N TYR A 85 2.76 -24.73 27.04
CA TYR A 85 3.92 -23.93 27.43
C TYR A 85 3.49 -22.60 28.07
N ILE A 86 2.45 -21.96 27.54
CA ILE A 86 1.88 -20.73 28.11
C ILE A 86 1.22 -21.03 29.49
N ASP A 87 0.52 -22.17 29.63
CA ASP A 87 -0.28 -22.51 30.81
C ASP A 87 0.50 -22.85 32.07
N GLY A 88 1.66 -23.40 31.95
CA GLY A 88 2.19 -23.97 33.18
C GLY A 88 3.68 -23.99 33.32
N HIS A 89 4.41 -23.62 32.34
CA HIS A 89 5.83 -23.94 32.30
C HIS A 89 6.68 -22.72 31.93
N ALA A 90 6.26 -21.53 32.37
CA ALA A 90 6.90 -20.24 32.06
C ALA A 90 8.39 -20.14 32.52
N TYR A 91 8.90 -21.14 33.18
CA TYR A 91 10.28 -21.16 33.69
C TYR A 91 11.17 -22.19 32.99
N GLU A 92 10.63 -22.97 32.08
CA GLU A 92 11.38 -23.92 31.27
C GLU A 92 11.59 -23.42 29.87
N GLU A 93 12.71 -23.73 29.24
CA GLU A 93 12.93 -23.47 27.82
C GLU A 93 11.80 -24.12 27.00
N PRO A 94 11.35 -23.49 25.86
CA PRO A 94 10.31 -24.05 25.02
C PRO A 94 10.62 -25.51 24.69
N SER A 95 9.60 -26.35 24.78
CA SER A 95 9.77 -27.74 24.38
C SER A 95 10.24 -27.84 22.94
N ALA A 96 10.98 -28.86 22.59
CA ALA A 96 11.44 -29.11 21.22
C ALA A 96 10.29 -29.05 20.20
N ALA A 97 9.07 -29.39 20.61
CA ALA A 97 7.88 -29.32 19.75
C ALA A 97 7.47 -27.88 19.45
N VAL A 98 7.53 -26.96 20.42
CA VAL A 98 7.27 -25.51 20.17
C VAL A 98 8.32 -24.93 19.24
N GLU A 99 9.58 -25.29 19.47
CA GLU A 99 10.68 -24.87 18.61
C GLU A 99 10.50 -25.41 17.18
N GLU A 100 10.12 -26.66 17.01
CA GLU A 100 9.85 -27.28 15.72
C GLU A 100 8.70 -26.55 14.97
N ALA A 101 7.62 -26.18 15.66
CA ALA A 101 6.52 -25.42 15.08
C ALA A 101 7.00 -24.04 14.59
N LEU A 102 7.81 -23.33 15.38
CA LEU A 102 8.37 -22.02 15.00
C LEU A 102 9.35 -22.15 13.83
N VAL A 103 10.22 -23.18 13.83
CA VAL A 103 11.15 -23.47 12.73
C VAL A 103 10.40 -23.76 11.43
N THR A 104 9.31 -24.51 11.52
CA THR A 104 8.47 -24.84 10.35
C THR A 104 7.91 -23.56 9.72
N ILE A 105 7.41 -22.63 10.51
CA ILE A 105 6.91 -21.34 10.01
C ILE A 105 8.06 -20.53 9.40
N LEU A 106 9.18 -20.42 10.08
CA LEU A 106 10.32 -19.64 9.59
C LEU A 106 10.85 -20.17 8.24
N ASN A 107 10.81 -21.47 8.06
CA ASN A 107 11.25 -22.13 6.81
C ASN A 107 10.19 -22.13 5.70
N SER A 108 8.96 -21.70 5.96
CA SER A 108 7.84 -21.75 5.01
C SER A 108 7.95 -20.79 3.82
N ARG A 109 9.04 -20.06 3.67
CA ARG A 109 9.30 -19.07 2.58
C ARG A 109 8.33 -17.86 2.54
N GLN A 110 7.55 -17.65 3.59
CA GLN A 110 6.58 -16.55 3.65
C GLN A 110 7.16 -15.23 4.18
N SER A 111 8.46 -15.04 4.01
CA SER A 111 9.14 -13.80 4.42
C SER A 111 9.19 -13.55 5.94
N ALA A 112 8.86 -14.53 6.76
CA ALA A 112 9.05 -14.43 8.20
C ALA A 112 10.55 -14.37 8.52
N GLU A 113 10.98 -13.32 9.23
CA GLU A 113 12.38 -13.13 9.63
C GLU A 113 12.62 -13.48 11.09
N SER A 114 11.61 -13.24 11.92
CA SER A 114 11.65 -13.58 13.34
C SER A 114 10.23 -13.71 13.91
N MET A 115 10.14 -14.40 15.03
CA MET A 115 8.91 -14.60 15.77
C MET A 115 9.18 -14.37 17.25
N ALA A 116 8.16 -13.91 17.95
CA ALA A 116 8.21 -13.75 19.41
C ALA A 116 6.93 -14.26 20.05
N LEU A 117 7.08 -14.96 21.17
CA LEU A 117 5.99 -15.38 22.05
C LEU A 117 6.18 -14.69 23.39
N CYS A 118 5.19 -13.90 23.80
CA CYS A 118 5.22 -13.11 25.03
C CYS A 118 4.07 -13.54 25.94
N PHE A 119 4.37 -13.91 27.20
CA PHE A 119 3.37 -14.28 28.20
C PHE A 119 3.95 -14.15 29.61
N GLY A 120 3.14 -13.88 30.61
CA GLY A 120 3.54 -13.85 32.03
C GLY A 120 4.73 -12.94 32.35
N GLY A 121 5.02 -11.95 31.53
CA GLY A 121 6.22 -11.11 31.63
C GLY A 121 7.47 -11.65 30.90
N GLU A 122 7.44 -12.92 30.50
CA GLU A 122 8.50 -13.58 29.74
C GLU A 122 8.37 -13.30 28.24
N THR A 123 9.49 -13.43 27.54
CA THR A 123 9.55 -13.22 26.10
C THR A 123 10.51 -14.22 25.47
N TYR A 124 9.96 -15.05 24.59
CA TYR A 124 10.74 -15.98 23.78
C TYR A 124 10.84 -15.46 22.34
N VAL A 125 12.05 -15.33 21.82
CA VAL A 125 12.30 -14.85 20.45
C VAL A 125 13.02 -15.92 19.66
N TYR A 126 12.51 -16.21 18.46
CA TYR A 126 13.09 -17.15 17.52
C TYR A 126 13.37 -16.48 16.17
N GLY A 127 14.51 -16.76 15.56
CA GLY A 127 14.95 -16.16 14.30
C GLY A 127 15.92 -14.99 14.51
N LYS A 128 15.87 -14.00 13.61
CA LYS A 128 16.72 -12.81 13.73
C LYS A 128 16.36 -12.00 14.97
N SER A 129 17.37 -11.49 15.69
CA SER A 129 17.13 -10.63 16.85
C SER A 129 16.35 -9.37 16.45
N PHE A 130 15.21 -9.16 17.11
CA PHE A 130 14.36 -7.99 16.92
C PHE A 130 14.67 -6.95 18.01
N THR A 131 15.23 -5.82 17.61
CA THR A 131 15.79 -4.83 18.54
C THR A 131 14.74 -4.03 19.33
N ASN A 132 13.44 -4.10 18.98
CA ASN A 132 12.39 -3.23 19.50
C ASN A 132 11.11 -3.93 19.93
N LEU A 133 11.18 -5.20 20.28
CA LEU A 133 10.01 -5.95 20.70
C LEU A 133 9.28 -5.31 21.89
N GLN A 134 10.04 -4.82 22.88
CA GLN A 134 9.45 -4.17 24.05
C GLN A 134 8.60 -2.95 23.67
N ARG A 135 9.06 -2.10 22.75
CA ARG A 135 8.31 -0.95 22.27
C ARG A 135 7.06 -1.36 21.47
N TYR A 136 7.15 -2.45 20.70
CA TYR A 136 5.98 -3.02 20.02
C TYR A 136 4.94 -3.49 21.02
N ARG A 137 5.34 -4.18 22.06
CA ARG A 137 4.46 -4.62 23.14
C ARG A 137 3.76 -3.42 23.79
N GLU A 138 4.51 -2.43 24.24
CA GLU A 138 3.97 -1.23 24.88
C GLU A 138 2.94 -0.50 24.00
N GLN A 139 3.15 -0.51 22.69
CA GLN A 139 2.29 0.21 21.76
C GLN A 139 1.07 -0.59 21.31
N TYR A 140 1.18 -1.90 21.12
CA TYR A 140 0.18 -2.69 20.40
C TYR A 140 -0.39 -3.87 21.19
N GLU A 141 0.22 -4.30 22.30
CA GLU A 141 -0.19 -5.52 23.02
C GLU A 141 -1.66 -5.46 23.45
N GLN A 142 -2.11 -4.34 23.99
CA GLN A 142 -3.50 -4.16 24.39
C GLN A 142 -4.46 -4.31 23.18
N GLN A 143 -4.14 -3.71 22.06
CA GLN A 143 -4.93 -3.83 20.82
C GLN A 143 -5.04 -5.28 20.35
N VAL A 144 -3.94 -6.05 20.49
CA VAL A 144 -3.93 -7.47 20.11
C VAL A 144 -4.79 -8.31 21.05
N LEU A 145 -4.70 -8.06 22.35
CA LEU A 145 -5.51 -8.76 23.37
C LEU A 145 -7.01 -8.51 23.18
N GLU A 146 -7.43 -7.29 22.88
CA GLU A 146 -8.82 -6.91 22.61
C GLU A 146 -9.43 -7.61 21.38
N ARG A 147 -8.59 -8.18 20.51
CA ARG A 147 -9.05 -8.90 19.32
C ARG A 147 -9.32 -10.38 19.53
N GLU A 148 -9.18 -10.89 20.76
CA GLU A 148 -9.59 -12.24 21.14
C GLU A 148 -9.08 -13.37 20.23
N GLY A 149 -7.80 -13.31 19.87
CA GLY A 149 -7.17 -14.31 19.00
C GLY A 149 -7.33 -14.06 17.48
N LYS A 150 -8.00 -12.99 17.06
CA LYS A 150 -7.95 -12.53 15.66
C LYS A 150 -6.62 -11.88 15.38
N CYS A 151 -6.16 -11.99 14.13
CA CYS A 151 -4.92 -11.35 13.70
C CYS A 151 -5.02 -9.83 13.71
N VAL A 152 -3.95 -9.19 14.11
CA VAL A 152 -3.73 -7.75 14.00
C VAL A 152 -2.49 -7.53 13.14
N TRP A 153 -2.63 -6.75 12.09
CA TRP A 153 -1.52 -6.33 11.26
C TRP A 153 -0.95 -5.02 11.80
N LEU A 154 0.34 -5.04 12.08
CA LEU A 154 1.04 -3.93 12.71
C LEU A 154 2.01 -3.30 11.70
N PRO A 155 1.96 -1.98 11.52
CA PRO A 155 2.83 -1.27 10.60
C PRO A 155 4.28 -1.26 11.13
N THR A 156 5.21 -0.99 10.23
CA THR A 156 6.62 -0.81 10.57
C THR A 156 6.79 0.33 11.56
N ASN A 157 7.45 0.07 12.68
CA ASN A 157 7.84 1.13 13.61
C ASN A 157 9.11 1.82 13.14
N VAL A 158 9.03 3.11 12.87
CA VAL A 158 10.21 3.92 12.63
C VAL A 158 10.94 4.14 13.95
N MET A 159 12.14 3.65 14.03
CA MET A 159 13.06 4.05 15.09
C MET A 159 13.48 5.49 14.89
N GLN A 160 12.98 6.39 15.71
CA GLN A 160 13.59 7.70 15.88
C GLN A 160 14.96 7.54 16.54
N GLY A 161 15.99 7.83 15.78
CA GLY A 161 17.35 8.00 16.28
C GLY A 161 18.22 6.76 16.15
N SER A 162 19.15 6.82 15.31
CA SER A 162 20.39 6.08 15.19
C SER A 162 20.58 5.35 13.85
N PHE A 163 21.72 5.49 13.30
CA PHE A 163 22.49 4.94 12.21
C PHE A 163 22.12 3.56 11.60
N ALA A 164 21.06 2.90 12.04
CA ALA A 164 20.59 1.63 11.50
C ALA A 164 19.66 1.87 10.31
N ARG A 165 19.78 1.05 9.26
CA ARG A 165 18.81 0.91 8.18
C ARG A 165 17.41 0.91 8.79
N LYS A 166 16.50 1.71 8.23
CA LYS A 166 15.09 1.72 8.62
C LYS A 166 14.59 0.28 8.61
N PRO A 167 13.96 -0.21 9.70
CA PRO A 167 13.35 -1.52 9.66
C PRO A 167 12.30 -1.52 8.55
N LYS A 168 12.46 -2.39 7.58
CA LYS A 168 11.53 -2.61 6.49
C LYS A 168 10.55 -3.74 6.84
N ASP A 169 10.25 -3.91 8.13
CA ASP A 169 9.47 -5.03 8.60
C ASP A 169 8.08 -4.58 9.02
N TYR A 170 7.12 -5.41 8.78
CA TYR A 170 5.79 -5.32 9.33
C TYR A 170 5.51 -6.58 10.15
N ALA A 171 4.51 -6.56 10.99
CA ALA A 171 4.24 -7.70 11.85
C ALA A 171 2.76 -8.11 11.79
N LEU A 172 2.55 -9.41 11.93
CA LEU A 172 1.28 -9.98 12.33
C LEU A 172 1.36 -10.32 13.81
N ALA A 173 0.36 -9.92 14.58
CA ALA A 173 0.22 -10.30 15.98
C ALA A 173 -1.09 -11.02 16.24
N ARG A 174 -1.08 -11.93 17.24
CA ARG A 174 -2.25 -12.71 17.63
C ARG A 174 -2.19 -13.07 19.11
N ALA A 175 -3.30 -12.91 19.83
CA ALA A 175 -3.44 -13.45 21.17
C ALA A 175 -3.66 -14.96 21.11
N ILE A 176 -3.00 -15.70 22.00
CA ILE A 176 -3.13 -17.15 22.17
C ILE A 176 -3.71 -17.39 23.57
N ASN A 177 -4.93 -17.89 23.61
CA ASN A 177 -5.59 -18.24 24.87
C ASN A 177 -5.19 -19.68 25.24
N ALA A 178 -4.58 -19.81 26.38
CA ALA A 178 -4.26 -21.10 26.97
C ALA A 178 -5.43 -21.64 27.79
N PRO A 179 -5.51 -22.98 28.03
CA PRO A 179 -6.66 -23.61 28.70
C PRO A 179 -6.92 -23.14 30.13
N ASP A 180 -5.88 -22.76 30.88
CA ASP A 180 -5.99 -22.26 32.27
C ASP A 180 -6.38 -20.78 32.37
N GLY A 181 -6.56 -20.11 31.22
CA GLY A 181 -6.96 -18.71 31.12
C GLY A 181 -5.78 -17.74 31.03
N GLN A 182 -4.54 -18.22 31.00
CA GLN A 182 -3.40 -17.38 30.65
C GLN A 182 -3.47 -16.98 29.18
N VAL A 183 -2.97 -15.79 28.86
CA VAL A 183 -2.93 -15.29 27.49
C VAL A 183 -1.52 -14.93 27.10
N GLY A 184 -1.05 -15.54 26.03
CA GLY A 184 0.18 -15.18 25.36
C GLY A 184 -0.11 -14.30 24.12
N VAL A 185 0.88 -13.54 23.70
CA VAL A 185 0.82 -12.80 22.42
C VAL A 185 1.95 -13.30 21.52
N PHE A 186 1.55 -13.81 20.39
CA PHE A 186 2.45 -14.22 19.32
C PHE A 186 2.64 -13.09 18.33
N TYR A 187 3.88 -12.78 18.00
CA TYR A 187 4.30 -11.83 16.98
C TYR A 187 5.07 -12.56 15.89
N MET A 188 4.74 -12.31 14.63
CA MET A 188 5.49 -12.75 13.46
C MET A 188 5.96 -11.49 12.72
N PHE A 189 7.28 -11.30 12.67
CA PHE A 189 7.90 -10.18 11.95
C PHE A 189 8.27 -10.62 10.54
N LEU A 190 7.85 -9.85 9.58
CA LEU A 190 7.93 -10.16 8.16
C LEU A 190 8.77 -9.10 7.44
N SER A 191 9.62 -9.55 6.53
CA SER A 191 10.35 -8.64 5.66
C SER A 191 9.43 -8.03 4.62
N SER A 192 9.52 -6.73 4.45
CA SER A 192 8.83 -6.02 3.37
C SER A 192 9.39 -6.34 1.98
N ASP A 193 10.53 -7.02 1.86
CA ASP A 193 11.13 -7.36 0.56
C ASP A 193 10.20 -8.18 -0.33
N HIS A 194 9.33 -9.01 0.25
CA HIS A 194 8.34 -9.77 -0.52
C HIS A 194 7.26 -8.84 -1.10
N LEU A 195 6.71 -7.97 -0.27
CA LEU A 195 5.75 -6.95 -0.74
C LEU A 195 6.40 -6.03 -1.77
N TRP A 196 7.65 -5.66 -1.54
CA TRP A 196 8.42 -4.84 -2.48
C TRP A 196 8.53 -5.48 -3.86
N LYS A 197 8.77 -6.78 -3.94
CA LYS A 197 8.79 -7.51 -5.22
C LYS A 197 7.45 -7.51 -5.94
N ILE A 198 6.34 -7.54 -5.21
CA ILE A 198 5.01 -7.42 -5.80
C ILE A 198 4.82 -6.01 -6.36
N LEU A 199 5.25 -4.99 -5.62
CA LEU A 199 5.07 -3.58 -5.94
C LEU A 199 6.03 -3.05 -7.01
N THR A 200 7.26 -3.57 -7.07
CA THR A 200 8.25 -3.18 -8.09
C THR A 200 8.07 -3.89 -9.42
N ASN A 201 6.87 -4.42 -9.68
CA ASN A 201 6.55 -4.88 -11.01
C ASN A 201 6.82 -3.75 -12.02
N PRO A 202 7.61 -4.00 -13.09
CA PRO A 202 7.96 -2.98 -14.09
C PRO A 202 6.76 -2.23 -14.67
N LEU A 203 5.59 -2.89 -14.70
CA LEU A 203 4.34 -2.29 -15.16
C LEU A 203 3.84 -1.13 -14.29
N LEU A 204 4.31 -1.04 -13.02
CA LEU A 204 3.93 0.04 -12.09
C LEU A 204 4.88 1.22 -12.12
N THR A 205 6.13 0.97 -12.45
CA THR A 205 7.22 1.95 -12.34
C THR A 205 7.44 2.72 -13.65
N GLU A 206 6.62 2.49 -14.68
CA GLU A 206 6.70 3.30 -15.90
C GLU A 206 6.20 4.73 -15.64
N GLY A 207 7.12 5.68 -15.72
CA GLY A 207 6.84 7.12 -15.63
C GLY A 207 7.12 7.71 -14.24
N SER A 208 6.51 8.85 -13.96
CA SER A 208 6.61 9.61 -12.70
C SER A 208 5.57 9.18 -11.66
N SER A 209 5.26 7.90 -11.58
CA SER A 209 4.28 7.37 -10.62
C SER A 209 4.96 6.96 -9.34
N HIS A 210 4.34 7.27 -8.19
CA HIS A 210 4.75 6.82 -6.87
C HIS A 210 3.72 5.89 -6.29
N TYR A 211 4.17 4.90 -5.52
CA TYR A 211 3.31 3.93 -4.87
C TYR A 211 3.44 4.04 -3.34
N TYR A 212 2.28 3.95 -2.67
CA TYR A 212 2.18 3.99 -1.21
C TYR A 212 1.28 2.85 -0.73
N LEU A 213 1.68 2.19 0.34
CA LEU A 213 0.85 1.29 1.12
C LEU A 213 0.65 1.92 2.50
N LEU A 214 -0.59 2.22 2.86
CA LEU A 214 -0.95 2.99 4.04
C LEU A 214 -1.68 2.10 5.04
N ALA A 215 -1.30 2.18 6.31
CA ALA A 215 -2.07 1.61 7.40
C ALA A 215 -3.32 2.46 7.70
N PRO A 216 -4.34 1.91 8.42
CA PRO A 216 -5.55 2.65 8.76
C PRO A 216 -5.32 3.92 9.59
N ASP A 217 -4.21 3.99 10.32
CA ASP A 217 -3.79 5.16 11.09
C ASP A 217 -3.13 6.26 10.24
N GLY A 218 -2.99 6.05 8.93
CA GLY A 218 -2.36 6.99 7.99
C GLY A 218 -0.86 6.83 7.86
N ARG A 219 -0.26 5.88 8.54
CA ARG A 219 1.18 5.63 8.46
C ARG A 219 1.53 4.92 7.16
N ILE A 220 2.60 5.37 6.52
CA ILE A 220 3.13 4.73 5.31
C ILE A 220 3.86 3.45 5.71
N VAL A 221 3.25 2.29 5.40
CA VAL A 221 3.85 0.97 5.64
C VAL A 221 4.96 0.72 4.63
N MET A 222 4.73 1.13 3.38
CA MET A 222 5.68 0.96 2.28
C MET A 222 5.49 2.05 1.22
N SER A 223 6.60 2.44 0.59
CA SER A 223 6.63 3.36 -0.54
C SER A 223 7.85 3.06 -1.41
N ASP A 224 7.74 3.34 -2.72
CA ASP A 224 8.88 3.39 -3.64
C ASP A 224 9.89 4.48 -3.23
N LEU A 225 9.46 5.47 -2.45
CA LEU A 225 10.31 6.44 -1.81
C LEU A 225 10.71 5.95 -0.41
N ASP A 226 11.80 5.22 -0.31
CA ASP A 226 12.33 4.63 0.94
C ASP A 226 12.33 5.61 2.14
N ALA A 227 12.53 6.91 1.87
CA ALA A 227 12.55 7.94 2.88
C ALA A 227 11.22 8.12 3.61
N LEU A 228 10.10 7.77 2.97
CA LEU A 228 8.75 7.96 3.50
C LEU A 228 8.22 6.73 4.24
N THR A 229 8.80 5.55 4.05
CA THR A 229 8.37 4.33 4.75
C THR A 229 8.44 4.51 6.26
N GLY A 230 7.34 4.22 6.95
CA GLY A 230 7.18 4.33 8.39
C GLY A 230 6.96 5.77 8.90
N THR A 231 6.79 6.76 8.04
CA THR A 231 6.38 8.12 8.41
C THR A 231 4.87 8.26 8.30
N ASP A 232 4.33 9.31 8.94
CA ASP A 232 2.94 9.67 8.72
C ASP A 232 2.77 10.25 7.31
N MET A 233 1.63 9.97 6.72
CA MET A 233 1.30 10.46 5.38
C MET A 233 1.22 11.99 5.37
N GLN A 234 2.13 12.62 4.64
CA GLN A 234 2.11 14.06 4.33
C GLN A 234 1.74 14.26 2.86
N LEU A 235 0.63 13.67 2.44
CA LEU A 235 0.11 13.86 1.10
C LEU A 235 -0.96 14.97 1.12
N ASP A 236 -1.23 15.57 -0.04
CA ASP A 236 -2.21 16.64 -0.19
C ASP A 236 -3.68 16.17 0.00
N PHE A 237 -3.88 14.91 0.45
CA PHE A 237 -5.18 14.34 0.76
C PHE A 237 -5.11 13.49 2.03
N THR A 238 -6.24 13.28 2.69
CA THR A 238 -6.38 12.43 3.88
C THR A 238 -7.11 11.13 3.54
N LEU A 239 -6.89 10.07 4.32
CA LEU A 239 -7.62 8.80 4.16
C LEU A 239 -9.15 8.97 4.25
N ALA A 240 -9.62 10.01 4.94
CA ALA A 240 -11.05 10.33 5.04
C ALA A 240 -11.67 10.81 3.72
N GLN A 241 -10.85 11.24 2.77
CA GLN A 241 -11.31 11.67 1.43
C GLN A 241 -11.42 10.50 0.44
N LEU A 242 -11.00 9.30 0.86
CA LEU A 242 -11.06 8.08 0.05
C LEU A 242 -12.40 7.39 0.27
N ASP A 243 -13.36 7.65 -0.60
CA ASP A 243 -14.69 7.07 -0.54
C ASP A 243 -14.74 5.67 -1.18
N GLY A 244 -15.30 4.69 -0.45
CA GLY A 244 -15.49 3.33 -0.98
C GLY A 244 -14.26 2.44 -0.91
N GLN A 245 -14.31 1.34 -1.67
CA GLN A 245 -13.25 0.31 -1.70
C GLN A 245 -12.12 0.66 -2.66
N SER A 246 -12.42 1.33 -3.76
CA SER A 246 -11.43 1.75 -4.77
C SER A 246 -11.93 3.00 -5.49
N GLY A 247 -11.01 3.72 -6.11
CA GLY A 247 -11.35 4.90 -6.90
C GLY A 247 -10.11 5.73 -7.24
N HIS A 248 -10.38 6.97 -7.66
CA HIS A 248 -9.32 7.92 -7.94
C HIS A 248 -9.66 9.32 -7.45
N LEU A 249 -8.63 10.09 -7.17
CA LEU A 249 -8.69 11.50 -6.81
C LEU A 249 -7.85 12.32 -7.78
N LEU A 250 -8.34 13.49 -8.13
CA LEU A 250 -7.54 14.50 -8.80
C LEU A 250 -6.89 15.40 -7.74
N ILE A 251 -5.58 15.33 -7.65
CA ILE A 251 -4.78 16.12 -6.71
C ILE A 251 -3.93 17.14 -7.45
N THR A 252 -3.54 18.18 -6.75
CA THR A 252 -2.60 19.18 -7.27
C THR A 252 -1.26 18.93 -6.60
N GLY A 253 -0.32 18.33 -7.32
CA GLY A 253 1.00 18.03 -6.80
C GLY A 253 1.92 19.24 -6.78
N GLU A 254 3.16 19.00 -6.36
CA GLU A 254 4.21 20.02 -6.32
C GLU A 254 4.36 20.75 -7.66
N GLY A 255 4.39 22.09 -7.61
CA GLY A 255 4.46 22.95 -8.81
C GLY A 255 3.14 23.16 -9.54
N GLY A 256 1.99 22.87 -8.92
CA GLY A 256 0.67 23.12 -9.48
C GLY A 256 0.27 22.16 -10.62
N ARG A 257 0.96 21.05 -10.78
CA ARG A 257 0.63 20.03 -11.79
C ARG A 257 -0.53 19.17 -11.29
N ARG A 258 -1.50 18.93 -12.17
CA ARG A 258 -2.57 17.98 -11.89
C ARG A 258 -2.02 16.56 -11.91
N GLN A 259 -2.31 15.81 -10.87
CA GLN A 259 -1.97 14.41 -10.72
C GLN A 259 -3.24 13.60 -10.44
N VAL A 260 -3.21 12.33 -10.77
CA VAL A 260 -4.27 11.38 -10.43
C VAL A 260 -3.71 10.43 -9.37
N ALA A 261 -4.35 10.37 -8.22
CA ALA A 261 -4.11 9.35 -7.22
C ALA A 261 -5.20 8.28 -7.38
N THR A 262 -4.81 7.07 -7.73
CA THR A 262 -5.71 5.90 -7.70
C THR A 262 -5.50 5.17 -6.39
N TYR A 263 -6.56 4.65 -5.79
CA TYR A 263 -6.48 3.94 -4.52
C TYR A 263 -7.37 2.70 -4.51
N ALA A 264 -6.97 1.72 -3.71
CA ALA A 264 -7.80 0.58 -3.40
C ALA A 264 -7.56 0.11 -1.95
N ARG A 265 -8.64 -0.23 -1.25
CA ARG A 265 -8.64 -0.65 0.15
C ARG A 265 -8.64 -2.17 0.24
N MET A 266 -7.79 -2.71 1.09
CA MET A 266 -7.75 -4.16 1.37
C MET A 266 -8.73 -4.51 2.48
N GLU A 267 -9.67 -5.41 2.20
CA GLU A 267 -10.70 -5.81 3.18
C GLU A 267 -10.10 -6.54 4.40
N SER A 268 -9.08 -7.36 4.20
CA SER A 268 -8.49 -8.18 5.25
C SER A 268 -7.74 -7.39 6.30
N THR A 269 -7.12 -6.27 5.93
CA THR A 269 -6.26 -5.47 6.81
C THR A 269 -6.78 -4.07 7.07
N GLY A 270 -7.68 -3.57 6.21
CA GLY A 270 -8.09 -2.17 6.17
C GLY A 270 -6.99 -1.23 5.61
N TRP A 271 -5.89 -1.77 5.12
CA TRP A 271 -4.82 -0.98 4.51
C TRP A 271 -5.24 -0.46 3.15
N VAL A 272 -4.60 0.64 2.73
CA VAL A 272 -4.89 1.32 1.46
C VAL A 272 -3.62 1.39 0.62
N SER A 273 -3.72 0.95 -0.62
CA SER A 273 -2.66 1.12 -1.61
C SER A 273 -2.95 2.28 -2.54
#